data_f8bed1bb6c28b4fd6f24f3fbf785f740
#
_entry.id   f8bed1bb6c28b4fd6f24f3fbf785f740
#
_cell.length_a   1.000
_cell.length_b   1.000
_cell.length_c   1.000
_cell.angle_alpha   90.00
_cell.angle_beta   90.00
_cell.angle_gamma   90.00
#
_symmetry.space_group_name_H-M   'P 1'
#
loop_
_entity.id
_entity.type
_entity.pdbx_description
1 polymer ?
#
loop_
_entity_poly.entity_id
_entity_poly.type
_entity_poly.pdbx_seq_one_letter_code
_entity_poly.pdbx_strand_id
1 'polypeptide(L)'
;MKTLRALSLVLLGSAVLTFSFGALAQSPANDQLHTPAKGSPERKAILDAVREEYKEGADHPAEFKVNYLKVHNGWAWIDVTPLDASGKQVADPAPLLFYSENGKWTAKDLNDVSTDTDGHEGPHDPSPKYIKALQKKYPGVPIDIIPKKHK
;
A
#
# COMPACT_ATOMS: atom_id res chain seq x y z
N MET A 1 36.94 3.50 76.77
CA MET A 1 37.14 4.16 75.49
C MET A 1 36.45 3.30 74.46
N LYS A 2 35.26 3.71 74.03
CA LYS A 2 34.44 2.96 73.06
C LYS A 2 34.30 3.82 71.81
N THR A 3 34.90 3.37 70.68
CA THR A 3 34.84 4.01 69.36
C THR A 3 33.59 3.55 68.62
N LEU A 4 32.68 4.48 68.40
CA LEU A 4 31.49 4.28 67.49
C LEU A 4 31.95 4.31 66.04
N ARG A 5 31.69 3.25 65.28
CA ARG A 5 31.84 3.22 63.86
C ARG A 5 30.47 3.55 63.21
N ALA A 6 30.44 4.65 62.52
CA ALA A 6 29.27 5.04 61.67
C ALA A 6 29.20 4.18 60.41
N LEU A 7 28.06 3.56 60.19
CA LEU A 7 27.75 2.76 58.97
C LEU A 7 27.07 3.69 57.97
N SER A 8 27.78 4.05 56.91
CA SER A 8 27.19 4.82 55.81
C SER A 8 26.44 3.88 54.84
N LEU A 9 25.12 4.04 54.77
CA LEU A 9 24.25 3.32 53.86
C LEU A 9 24.23 4.10 52.53
N VAL A 10 24.84 3.55 51.47
CA VAL A 10 24.78 4.09 50.11
C VAL A 10 23.55 3.49 49.44
N LEU A 11 22.52 4.33 49.21
CA LEU A 11 21.37 3.97 48.39
C LEU A 11 21.76 4.13 46.90
N LEU A 12 21.96 3.03 46.19
CA LEU A 12 22.02 3.01 44.75
C LEU A 12 20.59 3.11 44.19
N GLY A 13 20.23 4.29 43.68
CA GLY A 13 19.00 4.50 42.94
C GLY A 13 19.11 3.91 41.54
N SER A 14 18.48 2.77 41.27
CA SER A 14 18.34 2.22 39.93
C SER A 14 17.29 3.00 39.16
N ALA A 15 17.72 3.86 38.22
CA ALA A 15 16.82 4.49 37.26
C ALA A 15 16.42 3.45 36.22
N VAL A 16 15.17 2.98 36.32
CA VAL A 16 14.55 2.14 35.26
C VAL A 16 14.11 3.06 34.13
N LEU A 17 14.89 3.10 33.05
CA LEU A 17 14.44 3.70 31.79
C LEU A 17 13.38 2.79 31.15
N THR A 18 12.11 3.12 31.33
CA THR A 18 11.02 2.50 30.56
C THR A 18 11.05 3.03 29.12
N PHE A 19 11.62 2.25 28.22
CA PHE A 19 11.42 2.45 26.79
C PHE A 19 9.97 2.12 26.45
N SER A 20 9.14 3.16 26.30
CA SER A 20 7.83 3.01 25.69
C SER A 20 8.04 2.70 24.20
N PHE A 21 7.99 1.43 23.84
CA PHE A 21 7.80 1.03 22.45
C PHE A 21 6.42 1.56 22.04
N GLY A 22 6.42 2.65 21.27
CA GLY A 22 5.23 3.08 20.57
C GLY A 22 4.77 1.92 19.69
N ALA A 23 3.70 1.26 20.07
CA ALA A 23 3.01 0.30 19.23
C ALA A 23 2.62 1.07 17.97
N LEU A 24 3.28 0.76 16.84
CA LEU A 24 2.79 1.14 15.53
C LEU A 24 1.39 0.53 15.44
N ALA A 25 0.37 1.36 15.52
CA ALA A 25 -1.00 0.96 15.36
C ALA A 25 -1.12 0.37 13.96
N GLN A 26 -1.04 -0.96 13.87
CA GLN A 26 -1.46 -1.69 12.69
C GLN A 26 -2.94 -1.37 12.55
N SER A 27 -3.30 -0.58 11.53
CA SER A 27 -4.69 -0.47 11.15
C SER A 27 -5.20 -1.90 10.94
N PRO A 28 -6.27 -2.33 11.63
CA PRO A 28 -6.85 -3.65 11.38
C PRO A 28 -7.10 -3.72 9.87
N ALA A 29 -6.66 -4.80 9.24
CA ALA A 29 -7.00 -5.07 7.85
C ALA A 29 -8.53 -4.98 7.76
N ASN A 30 -9.03 -3.94 7.10
CA ASN A 30 -10.46 -3.76 6.96
C ASN A 30 -10.93 -4.83 5.98
N ASP A 31 -11.57 -5.87 6.52
CA ASP A 31 -12.02 -7.07 5.82
C ASP A 31 -13.21 -6.77 4.89
N GLN A 32 -13.54 -5.50 4.71
CA GLN A 32 -14.64 -5.03 3.87
C GLN A 32 -14.13 -4.25 2.68
N LEU A 33 -14.79 -4.46 1.53
CA LEU A 33 -14.59 -3.65 0.34
C LEU A 33 -14.84 -2.17 0.63
N HIS A 34 -13.83 -1.33 0.45
CA HIS A 34 -13.95 0.11 0.68
C HIS A 34 -13.08 0.93 -0.27
N THR A 35 -13.32 2.23 -0.26
CA THR A 35 -12.45 3.22 -0.88
C THR A 35 -11.82 4.06 0.23
N PRO A 36 -10.48 3.99 0.43
CA PRO A 36 -9.82 4.80 1.44
C PRO A 36 -10.12 6.29 1.27
N ALA A 37 -10.51 6.95 2.36
CA ALA A 37 -10.86 8.37 2.34
C ALA A 37 -9.67 9.23 1.91
N LYS A 38 -9.93 10.37 1.26
CA LYS A 38 -8.88 11.35 0.96
C LYS A 38 -8.19 11.79 2.26
N GLY A 39 -6.85 11.79 2.26
CA GLY A 39 -6.05 12.15 3.44
C GLY A 39 -5.90 11.06 4.49
N SER A 40 -6.55 9.89 4.36
CA SER A 40 -6.36 8.78 5.30
C SER A 40 -4.94 8.21 5.22
N PRO A 41 -4.40 7.68 6.34
CA PRO A 41 -3.10 7.03 6.36
C PRO A 41 -2.98 5.89 5.35
N GLU A 42 -4.03 5.08 5.19
CA GLU A 42 -4.08 3.98 4.23
C GLU A 42 -3.96 4.48 2.78
N ARG A 43 -4.76 5.50 2.41
CA ARG A 43 -4.67 6.09 1.07
C ARG A 43 -3.30 6.70 0.80
N LYS A 44 -2.71 7.36 1.81
CA LYS A 44 -1.36 7.91 1.71
C LYS A 44 -0.34 6.81 1.46
N ALA A 45 -0.39 5.71 2.22
CA ALA A 45 0.54 4.59 2.08
C ALA A 45 0.44 3.92 0.69
N ILE A 46 -0.78 3.77 0.13
CA ILE A 46 -0.98 3.26 -1.23
C ILE A 46 -0.37 4.23 -2.26
N LEU A 47 -0.62 5.54 -2.13
CA LEU A 47 -0.05 6.53 -3.06
C LEU A 47 1.46 6.66 -2.94
N ASP A 48 2.03 6.45 -1.75
CA ASP A 48 3.48 6.39 -1.58
C ASP A 48 4.06 5.16 -2.31
N ALA A 49 3.38 4.00 -2.26
CA ALA A 49 3.75 2.83 -3.04
C ALA A 49 3.62 3.06 -4.56
N VAL A 50 2.59 3.79 -5.02
CA VAL A 50 2.49 4.21 -6.44
C VAL A 50 3.69 5.05 -6.82
N ARG A 51 4.14 5.99 -6.00
CA ARG A 51 5.32 6.83 -6.28
C ARG A 51 6.59 6.01 -6.43
N GLU A 52 6.73 4.93 -5.64
CA GLU A 52 7.89 4.03 -5.78
C GLU A 52 7.94 3.38 -7.17
N GLU A 53 6.78 2.96 -7.72
CA GLU A 53 6.71 2.34 -9.05
C GLU A 53 7.12 3.29 -10.18
N TYR A 54 6.93 4.60 -9.98
CA TYR A 54 7.28 5.62 -10.98
C TYR A 54 8.67 6.24 -10.79
N LYS A 55 9.45 5.81 -9.77
CA LYS A 55 10.77 6.39 -9.51
C LYS A 55 11.79 6.14 -10.60
N GLU A 56 11.73 4.96 -11.22
CA GLU A 56 12.73 4.54 -12.23
C GLU A 56 12.33 4.94 -13.66
N GLY A 57 11.15 5.52 -13.85
CA GLY A 57 10.67 5.96 -15.17
C GLY A 57 11.26 7.30 -15.58
N ALA A 58 11.30 7.55 -16.90
CA ALA A 58 11.75 8.85 -17.46
C ALA A 58 10.78 9.99 -17.10
N ASP A 59 9.52 9.68 -16.86
CA ASP A 59 8.47 10.62 -16.50
C ASP A 59 8.29 10.62 -14.98
N HIS A 60 8.98 11.53 -14.30
CA HIS A 60 8.81 11.73 -12.86
C HIS A 60 7.56 12.57 -12.59
N PRO A 61 6.38 11.95 -12.37
CA PRO A 61 5.17 12.73 -12.11
C PRO A 61 5.27 13.45 -10.76
N ALA A 62 4.83 14.70 -10.74
CA ALA A 62 4.74 15.47 -9.51
C ALA A 62 3.54 15.06 -8.68
N GLU A 63 2.44 14.67 -9.36
CA GLU A 63 1.17 14.31 -8.74
C GLU A 63 0.51 13.12 -9.46
N PHE A 64 -0.44 12.49 -8.75
CA PHE A 64 -1.29 11.44 -9.31
C PHE A 64 -2.76 11.81 -9.14
N LYS A 65 -3.49 11.89 -10.25
CA LYS A 65 -4.95 11.89 -10.22
C LYS A 65 -5.44 10.47 -10.08
N VAL A 66 -6.11 10.17 -8.97
CA VAL A 66 -6.70 8.84 -8.73
C VAL A 66 -8.05 8.77 -9.45
N ASN A 67 -8.15 7.92 -10.46
CA ASN A 67 -9.37 7.67 -11.22
C ASN A 67 -10.24 6.61 -10.53
N TYR A 68 -9.59 5.57 -9.99
CA TYR A 68 -10.26 4.48 -9.30
C TYR A 68 -9.38 3.99 -8.14
N LEU A 69 -9.99 3.63 -7.02
CA LEU A 69 -9.31 2.97 -5.90
C LEU A 69 -10.31 2.16 -5.10
N LYS A 70 -10.04 0.87 -4.96
CA LYS A 70 -10.74 -0.05 -4.06
C LYS A 70 -9.75 -0.90 -3.30
N VAL A 71 -10.09 -1.15 -2.04
CA VAL A 71 -9.31 -2.00 -1.13
C VAL A 71 -10.22 -3.06 -0.52
N HIS A 72 -9.73 -4.29 -0.44
CA HIS A 72 -10.38 -5.41 0.22
C HIS A 72 -9.35 -6.48 0.59
N ASN A 73 -9.40 -7.01 1.81
CA ASN A 73 -8.54 -8.10 2.29
C ASN A 73 -7.03 -7.88 2.05
N GLY A 74 -6.55 -6.64 2.29
CA GLY A 74 -5.16 -6.31 2.07
C GLY A 74 -4.74 -6.15 0.61
N TRP A 75 -5.66 -6.25 -0.34
CA TRP A 75 -5.44 -5.97 -1.74
C TRP A 75 -5.98 -4.61 -2.12
N ALA A 76 -5.27 -3.91 -2.99
CA ALA A 76 -5.73 -2.64 -3.55
C ALA A 76 -5.60 -2.65 -5.07
N TRP A 77 -6.71 -2.30 -5.76
CA TRP A 77 -6.67 -1.93 -7.17
C TRP A 77 -6.77 -0.43 -7.28
N ILE A 78 -5.82 0.20 -7.95
CA ILE A 78 -5.80 1.65 -8.17
C ILE A 78 -5.54 1.93 -9.65
N ASP A 79 -6.27 2.91 -10.19
CA ASP A 79 -6.01 3.50 -11.50
C ASP A 79 -5.63 4.96 -11.30
N VAL A 80 -4.51 5.36 -11.85
CA VAL A 80 -3.94 6.69 -11.69
C VAL A 80 -3.57 7.31 -13.03
N THR A 81 -3.77 8.63 -13.14
CA THR A 81 -3.22 9.44 -14.23
C THR A 81 -2.03 10.22 -13.67
N PRO A 82 -0.80 9.98 -14.17
CA PRO A 82 0.38 10.76 -13.79
C PRO A 82 0.30 12.19 -14.32
N LEU A 83 0.61 13.17 -13.47
CA LEU A 83 0.56 14.59 -13.79
C LEU A 83 1.90 15.27 -13.46
N ASP A 84 2.28 16.27 -14.25
CA ASP A 84 3.38 17.17 -13.93
C ASP A 84 2.98 18.24 -12.88
N ALA A 85 3.92 19.09 -12.48
CA ALA A 85 3.68 20.17 -11.52
C ALA A 85 2.67 21.24 -12.01
N SER A 86 2.36 21.27 -13.30
CA SER A 86 1.33 22.15 -13.88
C SER A 86 -0.06 21.48 -13.90
N GLY A 87 -0.16 20.20 -13.48
CA GLY A 87 -1.38 19.42 -13.56
C GLY A 87 -1.66 18.82 -14.93
N LYS A 88 -0.70 18.88 -15.85
CA LYS A 88 -0.82 18.26 -17.19
C LYS A 88 -0.45 16.78 -17.12
N GLN A 89 -1.20 15.94 -17.80
CA GLN A 89 -0.92 14.52 -17.96
C GLN A 89 0.42 14.29 -18.67
N VAL A 90 1.28 13.46 -18.10
CA VAL A 90 2.62 13.13 -18.63
C VAL A 90 2.73 11.70 -19.14
N ALA A 91 1.85 10.81 -18.71
CA ALA A 91 1.76 9.43 -19.20
C ALA A 91 0.30 8.96 -19.22
N ASP A 92 0.03 7.86 -19.92
CA ASP A 92 -1.30 7.26 -19.96
C ASP A 92 -1.73 6.77 -18.56
N PRO A 93 -3.04 6.80 -18.25
CA PRO A 93 -3.56 6.20 -17.03
C PRO A 93 -3.15 4.75 -16.94
N ALA A 94 -2.71 4.32 -15.76
CA ALA A 94 -2.26 2.97 -15.52
C ALA A 94 -2.97 2.34 -14.32
N PRO A 95 -3.58 1.15 -14.49
CA PRO A 95 -4.03 0.34 -13.37
C PRO A 95 -2.85 -0.36 -12.71
N LEU A 96 -2.85 -0.36 -11.38
CA LEU A 96 -1.85 -1.01 -10.54
C LEU A 96 -2.56 -1.88 -9.50
N LEU A 97 -1.95 -3.02 -9.20
CA LEU A 97 -2.39 -3.94 -8.14
C LEU A 97 -1.36 -3.93 -7.03
N PHE A 98 -1.80 -3.72 -5.80
CA PHE A 98 -0.96 -3.79 -4.61
C PHE A 98 -1.47 -4.84 -3.64
N TYR A 99 -0.53 -5.40 -2.87
CA TYR A 99 -0.82 -6.22 -1.71
C TYR A 99 -0.13 -5.65 -0.48
N SER A 100 -0.85 -5.58 0.63
CA SER A 100 -0.32 -5.11 1.92
C SER A 100 0.18 -6.29 2.74
N GLU A 101 1.45 -6.27 3.06
CA GLU A 101 2.08 -7.21 3.98
C GLU A 101 2.68 -6.43 5.14
N ASN A 102 2.23 -6.71 6.37
CA ASN A 102 2.67 -5.98 7.56
C ASN A 102 2.53 -4.45 7.46
N GLY A 103 1.48 -3.97 6.81
CA GLY A 103 1.21 -2.53 6.60
C GLY A 103 2.03 -1.88 5.48
N LYS A 104 2.85 -2.64 4.76
CA LYS A 104 3.60 -2.17 3.60
C LYS A 104 2.91 -2.62 2.32
N TRP A 105 2.56 -1.67 1.45
CA TRP A 105 2.00 -1.93 0.14
C TRP A 105 3.11 -2.23 -0.87
N THR A 106 2.97 -3.35 -1.60
CA THR A 106 3.93 -3.80 -2.63
C THR A 106 3.17 -4.06 -3.92
N ALA A 107 3.67 -3.51 -5.02
CA ALA A 107 3.10 -3.73 -6.33
C ALA A 107 3.19 -5.19 -6.78
N LYS A 108 2.18 -5.63 -7.50
CA LYS A 108 2.13 -6.93 -8.18
C LYS A 108 2.16 -6.71 -9.68
N ASP A 109 3.05 -7.40 -10.35
CA ASP A 109 3.21 -7.26 -11.79
C ASP A 109 2.00 -7.79 -12.56
N LEU A 110 1.32 -6.88 -13.26
CA LEU A 110 0.17 -7.17 -14.09
C LEU A 110 0.55 -7.57 -15.52
N ASN A 111 1.79 -7.28 -15.98
CA ASN A 111 2.22 -7.57 -17.36
C ASN A 111 2.30 -9.07 -17.62
N ASP A 112 2.65 -9.85 -16.61
CA ASP A 112 2.73 -11.31 -16.71
C ASP A 112 1.39 -12.03 -16.56
N VAL A 113 0.28 -11.30 -16.44
CA VAL A 113 -1.05 -11.92 -16.42
C VAL A 113 -1.44 -12.22 -17.86
N SER A 114 -0.96 -13.38 -18.37
CA SER A 114 -1.22 -13.82 -19.73
C SER A 114 -2.65 -14.33 -19.91
N THR A 115 -3.30 -13.87 -20.96
CA THR A 115 -4.61 -14.35 -21.41
C THR A 115 -4.59 -15.06 -22.74
N ASP A 116 -3.44 -15.35 -23.32
CA ASP A 116 -3.26 -16.07 -24.62
C ASP A 116 -4.07 -15.48 -25.79
N THR A 117 -4.40 -14.21 -25.75
CA THR A 117 -5.26 -13.60 -26.77
C THR A 117 -4.68 -12.31 -27.31
N ASP A 118 -5.12 -11.99 -28.47
CA ASP A 118 -4.79 -10.94 -29.43
C ASP A 118 -4.60 -9.50 -28.87
N GLY A 119 -4.09 -9.33 -27.65
CA GLY A 119 -3.70 -8.04 -27.07
C GLY A 119 -4.84 -7.14 -26.61
N HIS A 120 -6.09 -7.60 -26.68
CA HIS A 120 -7.26 -6.81 -26.30
C HIS A 120 -7.73 -7.00 -24.86
N GLU A 121 -7.13 -7.94 -24.11
CA GLU A 121 -7.49 -8.24 -22.73
C GLU A 121 -6.33 -7.89 -21.80
N GLY A 122 -6.57 -7.01 -20.84
CA GLY A 122 -5.53 -6.58 -19.92
C GLY A 122 -6.11 -5.83 -18.73
N PRO A 123 -5.24 -5.24 -17.91
CA PRO A 123 -5.65 -4.55 -16.70
C PRO A 123 -6.51 -3.30 -16.95
N HIS A 124 -6.44 -2.70 -18.15
CA HIS A 124 -7.26 -1.54 -18.53
C HIS A 124 -8.72 -1.89 -18.82
N ASP A 125 -8.98 -3.10 -19.34
CA ASP A 125 -10.33 -3.60 -19.63
C ASP A 125 -10.43 -5.08 -19.19
N PRO A 126 -10.48 -5.35 -17.88
CA PRO A 126 -10.39 -6.70 -17.36
C PRO A 126 -11.61 -7.55 -17.73
N SER A 127 -11.42 -8.49 -18.65
CA SER A 127 -12.40 -9.48 -19.03
C SER A 127 -12.54 -10.57 -17.95
N PRO A 128 -13.61 -11.37 -17.98
CA PRO A 128 -13.72 -12.55 -17.10
C PRO A 128 -12.54 -13.54 -17.24
N LYS A 129 -11.94 -13.63 -18.43
CA LYS A 129 -10.78 -14.48 -18.70
C LYS A 129 -9.54 -13.90 -18.03
N TYR A 130 -9.30 -12.58 -18.17
CA TYR A 130 -8.23 -11.88 -17.49
C TYR A 130 -8.34 -12.01 -15.96
N ILE A 131 -9.53 -11.83 -15.40
CA ILE A 131 -9.78 -11.96 -13.96
C ILE A 131 -9.41 -13.37 -13.46
N LYS A 132 -9.77 -14.42 -14.21
CA LYS A 132 -9.39 -15.81 -13.87
C LYS A 132 -7.87 -16.00 -13.92
N ALA A 133 -7.20 -15.46 -14.92
CA ALA A 133 -5.74 -15.51 -15.03
C ALA A 133 -5.06 -14.76 -13.87
N LEU A 134 -5.57 -13.60 -13.52
CA LEU A 134 -5.12 -12.80 -12.39
C LEU A 134 -5.24 -13.56 -11.07
N GLN A 135 -6.39 -14.18 -10.80
CA GLN A 135 -6.61 -14.98 -9.59
C GLN A 135 -5.75 -16.25 -9.56
N LYS A 136 -5.45 -16.83 -10.72
CA LYS A 136 -4.50 -17.96 -10.81
C LYS A 136 -3.09 -17.54 -10.44
N LYS A 137 -2.65 -16.36 -10.90
CA LYS A 137 -1.32 -15.81 -10.60
C LYS A 137 -1.22 -15.30 -9.16
N TYR A 138 -2.26 -14.61 -8.69
CA TYR A 138 -2.34 -14.05 -7.35
C TYR A 138 -3.54 -14.62 -6.58
N PRO A 139 -3.40 -15.80 -5.98
CA PRO A 139 -4.47 -16.40 -5.18
C PRO A 139 -4.88 -15.49 -4.04
N GLY A 140 -6.17 -15.29 -3.87
CA GLY A 140 -6.70 -14.41 -2.83
C GLY A 140 -7.01 -12.98 -3.27
N VAL A 141 -6.69 -12.58 -4.51
CA VAL A 141 -7.16 -11.28 -5.05
C VAL A 141 -8.69 -11.26 -5.09
N PRO A 142 -9.34 -10.34 -4.37
CA PRO A 142 -10.79 -10.18 -4.42
C PRO A 142 -11.23 -9.60 -5.77
N ILE A 143 -12.22 -10.20 -6.41
CA ILE A 143 -12.71 -9.71 -7.71
C ILE A 143 -13.49 -8.41 -7.63
N ASP A 144 -13.98 -8.07 -6.46
CA ASP A 144 -14.80 -6.87 -6.22
C ASP A 144 -13.98 -5.57 -6.13
N ILE A 145 -12.64 -5.66 -5.99
CA ILE A 145 -11.76 -4.50 -6.14
C ILE A 145 -11.52 -4.13 -7.61
N ILE A 146 -11.76 -5.06 -8.55
CA ILE A 146 -11.48 -4.87 -9.97
C ILE A 146 -12.60 -4.05 -10.60
N PRO A 147 -12.30 -3.03 -11.42
CA PRO A 147 -13.34 -2.25 -12.11
C PRO A 147 -14.24 -3.15 -12.95
N LYS A 148 -15.55 -2.93 -12.85
CA LYS A 148 -16.49 -3.59 -13.76
C LYS A 148 -16.47 -2.87 -15.10
N LYS A 149 -16.48 -3.65 -16.19
CA LYS A 149 -16.60 -3.09 -17.53
C LYS A 149 -17.85 -2.21 -17.61
N HIS A 150 -17.68 -0.95 -17.98
CA HIS A 150 -18.83 -0.10 -18.31
C HIS A 150 -19.44 -0.62 -19.62
N LYS A 151 -20.72 -1.01 -19.51
CA LYS A 151 -21.52 -1.37 -20.71
C LYS A 151 -21.84 -0.12 -21.52
#